data_592cef2363d97ae73a75eed33fef3711
#
_entry.id   592cef2363d97ae73a75eed33fef3711
#
_cell.length_a   1.000
_cell.length_b   1.000
_cell.length_c   1.000
_cell.angle_alpha   90.00
_cell.angle_beta   90.00
_cell.angle_gamma   90.00
#
_symmetry.space_group_name_H-M   'P 1'
#
loop_
_entity.id
_entity.type
_entity.pdbx_description
1 polymer ?
#
loop_
_entity_poly.entity_id
_entity_poly.type
_entity_poly.pdbx_seq_one_letter_code
_entity_poly.pdbx_strand_id
1 'polypeptide(L)'
;MAKAKFERTKPHINIGTIGHIDHGKTTLTAAITKVLHDRYPEVNPFTPFDEIDKAPEERQRGITISIAHVEYETEARHYAHVDCPGHADYIKNMITGAAQMDGAILVVAATDGPMPQTKEHVLLARQVGVPAIVVALNKCDMVDDEELIELVEMEVRELLSSYEFPGDDVPVVRVAAFPALQGEEKWADSIVELMGAVDEYIATPEREIDMPFLMPIEDVFTITGRGTVVTGRIERGMVKVNEEIEIVGIRPGDAQQTIVTGVE
;
A
#
# COMPACT_ATOMS: atom_id res chain seq x y z
N MET A 1 31.15 5.21 -2.50
CA MET A 1 30.46 6.21 -3.32
C MET A 1 29.26 6.66 -2.51
N ALA A 2 29.08 7.96 -2.24
CA ALA A 2 27.88 8.44 -1.60
C ALA A 2 26.70 8.17 -2.55
N LYS A 3 25.64 7.52 -2.07
CA LYS A 3 24.40 7.41 -2.82
C LYS A 3 23.93 8.84 -3.13
N ALA A 4 23.50 9.07 -4.36
CA ALA A 4 22.90 10.35 -4.73
C ALA A 4 21.71 10.61 -3.79
N LYS A 5 21.62 11.83 -3.26
CA LYS A 5 20.51 12.21 -2.40
C LYS A 5 19.24 12.15 -3.24
N PHE A 6 18.28 11.34 -2.82
CA PHE A 6 16.98 11.27 -3.51
C PHE A 6 16.28 12.62 -3.37
N GLU A 7 16.05 13.31 -4.47
CA GLU A 7 15.27 14.55 -4.51
C GLU A 7 13.86 14.22 -4.98
N ARG A 8 12.89 14.37 -4.09
CA ARG A 8 11.47 14.19 -4.44
C ARG A 8 11.03 15.32 -5.34
N THR A 9 10.78 15.01 -6.60
CA THR A 9 10.28 15.97 -7.61
C THR A 9 8.77 15.93 -7.76
N LYS A 10 8.11 14.86 -7.25
CA LYS A 10 6.66 14.64 -7.34
C LYS A 10 6.01 14.56 -5.96
N PRO A 11 4.70 14.86 -5.84
CA PRO A 11 3.94 14.60 -4.62
C PRO A 11 4.07 13.13 -4.20
N HIS A 12 4.23 12.89 -2.91
CA HIS A 12 4.39 11.55 -2.34
C HIS A 12 3.13 11.12 -1.62
N ILE A 13 2.69 9.89 -1.92
CA ILE A 13 1.48 9.28 -1.37
C ILE A 13 1.79 7.86 -0.90
N ASN A 14 1.32 7.54 0.29
CA ASN A 14 1.35 6.17 0.81
C ASN A 14 0.04 5.49 0.45
N ILE A 15 0.10 4.44 -0.34
CA ILE A 15 -1.06 3.60 -0.65
C ILE A 15 -0.78 2.16 -0.25
N GLY A 16 -1.80 1.31 -0.26
CA GLY A 16 -1.57 -0.10 -0.07
C GLY A 16 -2.72 -0.96 -0.57
N THR A 17 -2.43 -2.24 -0.73
CA THR A 17 -3.41 -3.25 -1.09
C THR A 17 -4.03 -3.89 0.14
N ILE A 18 -5.37 -3.91 0.18
CA ILE A 18 -6.18 -4.58 1.20
C ILE A 18 -7.18 -5.52 0.54
N GLY A 19 -7.73 -6.47 1.27
CA GLY A 19 -8.72 -7.43 0.76
C GLY A 19 -8.44 -8.86 1.19
N HIS A 20 -9.30 -9.78 0.77
CA HIS A 20 -9.26 -11.17 1.17
C HIS A 20 -7.98 -11.89 0.72
N ILE A 21 -7.63 -12.99 1.42
CA ILE A 21 -6.60 -13.93 0.97
C ILE A 21 -6.95 -14.46 -0.42
N ASP A 22 -5.94 -14.75 -1.23
CA ASP A 22 -6.07 -15.30 -2.60
C ASP A 22 -6.81 -14.42 -3.62
N HIS A 23 -7.21 -13.19 -3.26
CA HIS A 23 -7.76 -12.23 -4.22
C HIS A 23 -6.69 -11.57 -5.10
N GLY A 24 -5.39 -11.83 -4.86
CA GLY A 24 -4.28 -11.46 -5.71
C GLY A 24 -3.66 -10.09 -5.39
N LYS A 25 -3.66 -9.66 -4.11
CA LYS A 25 -3.03 -8.40 -3.67
C LYS A 25 -1.56 -8.29 -4.06
N THR A 26 -0.74 -9.25 -3.63
CA THR A 26 0.70 -9.29 -3.92
C THR A 26 0.97 -9.44 -5.42
N THR A 27 0.14 -10.22 -6.13
CA THR A 27 0.22 -10.34 -7.60
C THR A 27 -0.08 -9.00 -8.26
N LEU A 28 -1.07 -8.25 -7.76
CA LEU A 28 -1.40 -6.92 -8.27
C LEU A 28 -0.26 -5.93 -8.00
N THR A 29 0.32 -5.96 -6.81
CA THR A 29 1.49 -5.14 -6.46
C THR A 29 2.66 -5.42 -7.40
N ALA A 30 2.96 -6.69 -7.67
CA ALA A 30 4.00 -7.08 -8.65
C ALA A 30 3.65 -6.62 -10.08
N ALA A 31 2.37 -6.74 -10.49
CA ALA A 31 1.91 -6.29 -11.80
C ALA A 31 2.03 -4.78 -11.98
N ILE A 32 1.69 -4.00 -10.94
CA ILE A 32 1.87 -2.54 -10.96
C ILE A 32 3.35 -2.18 -11.18
N THR A 33 4.27 -2.77 -10.40
CA THR A 33 5.70 -2.50 -10.56
C THR A 33 6.22 -2.89 -11.93
N LYS A 34 5.74 -4.03 -12.49
CA LYS A 34 6.12 -4.50 -13.83
C LYS A 34 5.65 -3.56 -14.93
N VAL A 35 4.36 -3.21 -14.91
CA VAL A 35 3.75 -2.36 -15.94
C VAL A 35 4.36 -0.95 -15.92
N LEU A 36 4.60 -0.40 -14.73
CA LEU A 36 5.24 0.91 -14.59
C LEU A 36 6.73 0.86 -14.97
N HIS A 37 7.43 -0.24 -14.66
CA HIS A 37 8.80 -0.46 -15.14
C HIS A 37 8.86 -0.49 -16.67
N ASP A 38 7.97 -1.22 -17.33
CA ASP A 38 7.97 -1.33 -18.79
C ASP A 38 7.68 0.01 -19.48
N ARG A 39 6.87 0.89 -18.82
CA ARG A 39 6.57 2.23 -19.35
C ARG A 39 7.62 3.29 -18.99
N TYR A 40 8.18 3.22 -17.78
CA TYR A 40 9.10 4.22 -17.22
C TYR A 40 10.28 3.55 -16.51
N PRO A 41 11.16 2.82 -17.24
CA PRO A 41 12.20 1.97 -16.67
C PRO A 41 13.27 2.75 -15.89
N GLU A 42 13.43 4.04 -16.19
CA GLU A 42 14.48 4.87 -15.58
C GLU A 42 14.17 5.20 -14.10
N VAL A 43 12.88 5.23 -13.73
CA VAL A 43 12.43 5.64 -12.39
C VAL A 43 11.76 4.51 -11.61
N ASN A 44 11.31 3.45 -12.28
CA ASN A 44 10.60 2.33 -11.65
C ASN A 44 11.42 1.04 -11.72
N PRO A 45 11.97 0.55 -10.62
CA PRO A 45 12.51 -0.80 -10.56
C PRO A 45 11.36 -1.82 -10.57
N PHE A 46 11.51 -2.89 -11.35
CA PHE A 46 10.58 -4.03 -11.25
C PHE A 46 10.85 -4.81 -9.98
N THR A 47 9.81 -5.02 -9.17
CA THR A 47 9.87 -5.87 -7.98
C THR A 47 9.04 -7.14 -8.24
N PRO A 48 9.68 -8.29 -8.47
CA PRO A 48 8.96 -9.53 -8.71
C PRO A 48 8.26 -10.04 -7.44
N PHE A 49 7.25 -10.88 -7.63
CA PHE A 49 6.45 -11.47 -6.55
C PHE A 49 7.31 -12.04 -5.41
N ASP A 50 8.36 -12.80 -5.74
CA ASP A 50 9.26 -13.43 -4.76
C ASP A 50 10.13 -12.43 -3.96
N GLU A 51 10.22 -11.19 -4.43
CA GLU A 51 10.90 -10.11 -3.72
C GLU A 51 9.94 -9.28 -2.87
N ILE A 52 8.64 -9.40 -3.06
CA ILE A 52 7.61 -8.84 -2.19
C ILE A 52 7.41 -9.80 -1.02
N ASP A 53 7.03 -11.04 -1.25
CA ASP A 53 6.91 -12.09 -0.24
C ASP A 53 8.27 -12.79 -0.03
N LYS A 54 9.14 -12.19 0.79
CA LYS A 54 10.54 -12.62 0.96
C LYS A 54 10.73 -13.75 1.96
N ALA A 55 9.87 -13.82 2.98
CA ALA A 55 10.05 -14.76 4.07
C ALA A 55 9.90 -16.22 3.59
N PRO A 56 10.76 -17.15 4.04
CA PRO A 56 10.64 -18.56 3.68
C PRO A 56 9.26 -19.13 4.00
N GLU A 57 8.64 -18.68 5.08
CA GLU A 57 7.31 -19.11 5.52
C GLU A 57 6.21 -18.60 4.57
N GLU A 58 6.32 -17.36 4.07
CA GLU A 58 5.41 -16.78 3.06
C GLU A 58 5.46 -17.59 1.77
N ARG A 59 6.66 -17.89 1.29
CA ARG A 59 6.88 -18.70 0.07
C ARG A 59 6.36 -20.13 0.23
N GLN A 60 6.53 -20.73 1.40
CA GLN A 60 6.08 -22.12 1.67
C GLN A 60 4.57 -22.21 1.76
N ARG A 61 3.92 -21.19 2.33
CA ARG A 61 2.46 -21.17 2.52
C ARG A 61 1.72 -20.51 1.35
N GLY A 62 2.41 -19.74 0.51
CA GLY A 62 1.81 -18.94 -0.58
C GLY A 62 0.93 -17.80 -0.08
N ILE A 63 1.21 -17.26 1.12
CA ILE A 63 0.44 -16.19 1.74
C ILE A 63 1.38 -15.11 2.30
N THR A 64 0.99 -13.86 2.17
CA THR A 64 1.70 -12.73 2.80
C THR A 64 1.45 -12.73 4.30
N ILE A 65 2.52 -12.68 5.08
CA ILE A 65 2.51 -12.66 6.55
C ILE A 65 2.91 -11.27 7.07
N SER A 66 4.01 -10.76 6.54
CA SER A 66 4.58 -9.47 6.92
C SER A 66 4.16 -8.40 5.94
N ILE A 67 4.20 -7.14 6.38
CA ILE A 67 4.01 -6.01 5.49
C ILE A 67 5.22 -5.90 4.57
N ALA A 68 4.98 -5.75 3.26
CA ALA A 68 6.01 -5.44 2.30
C ALA A 68 5.85 -4.00 1.79
N HIS A 69 6.97 -3.32 1.58
CA HIS A 69 7.01 -1.96 1.03
C HIS A 69 7.67 -1.98 -0.33
N VAL A 70 7.01 -1.36 -1.29
CA VAL A 70 7.48 -1.19 -2.67
C VAL A 70 7.32 0.27 -3.06
N GLU A 71 8.26 0.80 -3.84
CA GLU A 71 8.21 2.18 -4.33
C GLU A 71 8.10 2.20 -5.84
N TYR A 72 7.31 3.12 -6.37
CA TYR A 72 7.16 3.37 -7.79
C TYR A 72 6.58 4.76 -8.08
N GLU A 73 6.66 5.18 -9.34
CA GLU A 73 6.15 6.46 -9.79
C GLU A 73 5.21 6.32 -10.99
N THR A 74 4.15 7.12 -11.00
CA THR A 74 3.39 7.46 -12.21
C THR A 74 3.95 8.76 -12.82
N GLU A 75 3.35 9.26 -13.89
CA GLU A 75 3.70 10.60 -14.38
C GLU A 75 3.44 11.69 -13.37
N ALA A 76 2.38 11.55 -12.57
CA ALA A 76 1.91 12.57 -11.65
C ALA A 76 2.52 12.48 -10.26
N ARG A 77 2.81 11.27 -9.75
CA ARG A 77 3.06 11.03 -8.33
C ARG A 77 4.10 9.95 -8.06
N HIS A 78 4.72 10.05 -6.88
CA HIS A 78 5.56 9.00 -6.28
C HIS A 78 4.77 8.27 -5.20
N TYR A 79 4.82 6.95 -5.20
CA TYR A 79 4.09 6.09 -4.28
C TYR A 79 5.02 5.24 -3.42
N ALA A 80 4.76 5.21 -2.11
CA ALA A 80 5.14 4.10 -1.25
C ALA A 80 3.93 3.17 -1.12
N HIS A 81 4.08 1.95 -1.59
CA HIS A 81 3.02 0.95 -1.61
C HIS A 81 3.25 -0.08 -0.50
N VAL A 82 2.24 -0.27 0.32
CA VAL A 82 2.21 -1.22 1.42
C VAL A 82 1.38 -2.43 1.01
N ASP A 83 2.02 -3.57 0.78
CA ASP A 83 1.31 -4.83 0.54
C ASP A 83 0.92 -5.46 1.88
N CYS A 84 -0.38 -5.54 2.15
CA CYS A 84 -0.92 -6.02 3.41
C CYS A 84 -1.28 -7.50 3.35
N PRO A 85 -1.05 -8.27 4.44
CA PRO A 85 -1.50 -9.64 4.54
C PRO A 85 -3.02 -9.72 4.45
N GLY A 86 -3.54 -10.80 3.83
CA GLY A 86 -4.98 -11.03 3.68
C GLY A 86 -5.58 -11.99 4.71
N HIS A 87 -4.75 -12.73 5.44
CA HIS A 87 -5.19 -13.76 6.37
C HIS A 87 -5.55 -13.19 7.74
N ALA A 88 -6.64 -13.68 8.34
CA ALA A 88 -7.14 -13.22 9.64
C ALA A 88 -6.13 -13.31 10.79
N ASP A 89 -5.22 -14.30 10.77
CA ASP A 89 -4.18 -14.47 11.78
C ASP A 89 -3.18 -13.30 11.82
N TYR A 90 -3.07 -12.53 10.71
CA TYR A 90 -2.12 -11.42 10.55
C TYR A 90 -2.79 -10.04 10.56
N ILE A 91 -3.99 -9.97 11.13
CA ILE A 91 -4.80 -8.74 11.21
C ILE A 91 -4.03 -7.56 11.87
N LYS A 92 -3.13 -7.86 12.81
CA LYS A 92 -2.29 -6.83 13.45
C LYS A 92 -1.36 -6.15 12.45
N ASN A 93 -0.74 -6.94 11.58
CA ASN A 93 0.14 -6.42 10.54
C ASN A 93 -0.66 -5.60 9.51
N MET A 94 -1.87 -6.08 9.16
CA MET A 94 -2.78 -5.33 8.29
C MET A 94 -3.14 -3.96 8.90
N ILE A 95 -3.48 -3.90 10.20
CA ILE A 95 -3.80 -2.64 10.89
C ILE A 95 -2.61 -1.69 10.87
N THR A 96 -1.41 -2.19 11.16
CA THR A 96 -0.18 -1.39 11.15
C THR A 96 0.09 -0.82 9.75
N GLY A 97 -0.07 -1.64 8.71
CA GLY A 97 0.07 -1.19 7.32
C GLY A 97 -0.99 -0.17 6.93
N ALA A 98 -2.25 -0.45 7.23
CA ALA A 98 -3.36 0.43 6.87
C ALA A 98 -3.28 1.82 7.54
N ALA A 99 -2.75 1.89 8.76
CA ALA A 99 -2.57 3.17 9.47
C ALA A 99 -1.57 4.11 8.77
N GLN A 100 -0.70 3.57 7.91
CA GLN A 100 0.28 4.37 7.16
C GLN A 100 -0.28 4.95 5.85
N MET A 101 -1.45 4.47 5.39
CA MET A 101 -1.97 4.77 4.06
C MET A 101 -2.68 6.13 3.99
N ASP A 102 -2.43 6.85 2.93
CA ASP A 102 -3.19 8.04 2.51
C ASP A 102 -4.38 7.64 1.60
N GLY A 103 -4.41 6.40 1.16
CA GLY A 103 -5.49 5.75 0.41
C GLY A 103 -5.21 4.27 0.22
N ALA A 104 -6.22 3.47 -0.08
CA ALA A 104 -6.09 2.04 -0.26
C ALA A 104 -6.66 1.55 -1.60
N ILE A 105 -6.08 0.47 -2.13
CA ILE A 105 -6.62 -0.32 -3.23
C ILE A 105 -7.27 -1.56 -2.63
N LEU A 106 -8.59 -1.62 -2.67
CA LEU A 106 -9.35 -2.81 -2.27
C LEU A 106 -9.35 -3.81 -3.41
N VAL A 107 -8.70 -4.95 -3.20
CA VAL A 107 -8.63 -6.02 -4.20
C VAL A 107 -9.71 -7.05 -3.93
N VAL A 108 -10.62 -7.21 -4.87
CA VAL A 108 -11.71 -8.20 -4.84
C VAL A 108 -11.62 -9.08 -6.08
N ALA A 109 -11.64 -10.40 -5.94
CA ALA A 109 -11.69 -11.29 -7.08
C ALA A 109 -13.10 -11.31 -7.67
N ALA A 110 -13.23 -11.11 -8.97
CA ALA A 110 -14.51 -11.18 -9.68
C ALA A 110 -15.15 -12.58 -9.61
N THR A 111 -14.34 -13.63 -9.40
CA THR A 111 -14.78 -15.01 -9.23
C THR A 111 -15.47 -15.29 -7.91
N ASP A 112 -15.15 -14.53 -6.85
CA ASP A 112 -15.54 -14.86 -5.47
C ASP A 112 -16.41 -13.77 -4.82
N GLY A 113 -16.30 -12.53 -5.32
CA GLY A 113 -16.95 -11.36 -4.70
C GLY A 113 -16.38 -10.97 -3.33
N PRO A 114 -17.09 -10.13 -2.57
CA PRO A 114 -16.67 -9.71 -1.24
C PRO A 114 -16.71 -10.85 -0.22
N MET A 115 -15.56 -11.29 0.24
CA MET A 115 -15.37 -12.37 1.21
C MET A 115 -15.25 -11.83 2.65
N PRO A 116 -15.27 -12.68 3.71
CA PRO A 116 -15.24 -12.21 5.10
C PRO A 116 -14.10 -11.27 5.43
N GLN A 117 -12.84 -11.56 5.04
CA GLN A 117 -11.72 -10.66 5.27
C GLN A 117 -11.81 -9.36 4.45
N THR A 118 -12.52 -9.35 3.31
CA THR A 118 -12.80 -8.11 2.59
C THR A 118 -13.56 -7.14 3.48
N LYS A 119 -14.61 -7.62 4.16
CA LYS A 119 -15.43 -6.84 5.10
C LYS A 119 -14.62 -6.36 6.31
N GLU A 120 -13.82 -7.24 6.89
CA GLU A 120 -12.94 -6.91 8.01
C GLU A 120 -11.93 -5.82 7.62
N HIS A 121 -11.29 -5.94 6.45
CA HIS A 121 -10.31 -4.97 5.98
C HIS A 121 -10.92 -3.60 5.69
N VAL A 122 -12.12 -3.54 5.11
CA VAL A 122 -12.83 -2.27 4.89
C VAL A 122 -13.19 -1.62 6.23
N LEU A 123 -13.70 -2.40 7.20
CA LEU A 123 -13.99 -1.90 8.55
C LEU A 123 -12.73 -1.35 9.22
N LEU A 124 -11.63 -2.09 9.17
CA LEU A 124 -10.38 -1.67 9.80
C LEU A 124 -9.78 -0.44 9.10
N ALA A 125 -9.79 -0.39 7.78
CA ALA A 125 -9.36 0.79 7.02
C ALA A 125 -10.15 2.04 7.46
N ARG A 126 -11.47 1.91 7.67
CA ARG A 126 -12.30 2.99 8.19
C ARG A 126 -11.90 3.41 9.61
N GLN A 127 -11.66 2.43 10.50
CA GLN A 127 -11.29 2.68 11.90
C GLN A 127 -9.92 3.34 12.06
N VAL A 128 -8.94 2.98 11.23
CA VAL A 128 -7.60 3.60 11.26
C VAL A 128 -7.53 4.92 10.49
N GLY A 129 -8.64 5.31 9.84
CA GLY A 129 -8.75 6.61 9.19
C GLY A 129 -8.23 6.68 7.75
N VAL A 130 -8.19 5.56 7.02
CA VAL A 130 -7.90 5.60 5.56
C VAL A 130 -8.96 6.47 4.87
N PRO A 131 -8.58 7.58 4.22
CA PRO A 131 -9.53 8.56 3.76
C PRO A 131 -10.27 8.16 2.46
N ALA A 132 -9.63 7.37 1.60
CA ALA A 132 -10.17 7.00 0.29
C ALA A 132 -9.78 5.57 -0.11
N ILE A 133 -10.68 4.91 -0.83
CA ILE A 133 -10.49 3.57 -1.38
C ILE A 133 -10.76 3.60 -2.88
N VAL A 134 -9.89 2.95 -3.67
CA VAL A 134 -10.13 2.60 -5.07
C VAL A 134 -10.28 1.08 -5.16
N VAL A 135 -11.17 0.56 -5.97
CA VAL A 135 -11.40 -0.88 -6.10
C VAL A 135 -10.70 -1.44 -7.33
N ALA A 136 -9.88 -2.46 -7.13
CA ALA A 136 -9.38 -3.32 -8.19
C ALA A 136 -10.21 -4.62 -8.21
N LEU A 137 -11.13 -4.73 -9.15
CA LEU A 137 -11.87 -5.95 -9.39
C LEU A 137 -10.99 -6.90 -10.22
N ASN A 138 -10.34 -7.82 -9.52
CA ASN A 138 -9.27 -8.66 -10.07
C ASN A 138 -9.80 -9.99 -10.59
N LYS A 139 -8.98 -10.70 -11.38
CA LYS A 139 -9.31 -11.99 -12.02
C LYS A 139 -10.47 -11.90 -13.02
N CYS A 140 -10.68 -10.76 -13.64
CA CYS A 140 -11.72 -10.59 -14.65
C CYS A 140 -11.47 -11.41 -15.91
N ASP A 141 -10.26 -11.92 -16.12
CA ASP A 141 -9.90 -12.87 -17.17
C ASP A 141 -10.53 -14.26 -16.96
N MET A 142 -10.98 -14.57 -15.75
CA MET A 142 -11.55 -15.86 -15.38
C MET A 142 -13.08 -15.88 -15.40
N VAL A 143 -13.71 -14.76 -15.70
CA VAL A 143 -15.19 -14.61 -15.71
C VAL A 143 -15.62 -14.13 -17.07
N ASP A 144 -16.33 -14.99 -17.81
CA ASP A 144 -16.86 -14.67 -19.14
C ASP A 144 -18.22 -13.98 -19.10
N ASP A 145 -18.92 -14.07 -17.95
CA ASP A 145 -20.26 -13.51 -17.76
C ASP A 145 -20.18 -12.08 -17.23
N GLU A 146 -20.52 -11.11 -18.07
CA GLU A 146 -20.53 -9.69 -17.74
C GLU A 146 -21.52 -9.35 -16.62
N GLU A 147 -22.68 -10.01 -16.57
CA GLU A 147 -23.70 -9.79 -15.52
C GLU A 147 -23.19 -10.19 -14.14
N LEU A 148 -22.33 -11.23 -14.05
CA LEU A 148 -21.69 -11.63 -12.81
C LEU A 148 -20.66 -10.60 -12.35
N ILE A 149 -19.88 -10.02 -13.26
CA ILE A 149 -18.92 -8.96 -12.94
C ILE A 149 -19.67 -7.73 -12.42
N GLU A 150 -20.74 -7.32 -13.06
CA GLU A 150 -21.57 -6.20 -12.61
C GLU A 150 -22.22 -6.46 -11.23
N LEU A 151 -22.69 -7.68 -10.99
CA LEU A 151 -23.24 -8.07 -9.69
C LEU A 151 -22.19 -7.94 -8.57
N VAL A 152 -20.98 -8.46 -8.79
CA VAL A 152 -19.88 -8.35 -7.81
C VAL A 152 -19.49 -6.89 -7.58
N GLU A 153 -19.48 -6.07 -8.64
CA GLU A 153 -19.24 -4.63 -8.51
C GLU A 153 -20.29 -3.97 -7.62
N MET A 154 -21.58 -4.27 -7.81
CA MET A 154 -22.67 -3.76 -6.97
C MET A 154 -22.49 -4.18 -5.50
N GLU A 155 -22.18 -5.46 -5.24
CA GLU A 155 -21.94 -5.95 -3.88
C GLU A 155 -20.77 -5.23 -3.19
N VAL A 156 -19.70 -4.91 -3.93
CA VAL A 156 -18.57 -4.15 -3.40
C VAL A 156 -18.98 -2.71 -3.07
N ARG A 157 -19.75 -2.07 -3.93
CA ARG A 157 -20.26 -0.70 -3.70
C ARG A 157 -21.18 -0.65 -2.48
N GLU A 158 -22.09 -1.61 -2.33
CA GLU A 158 -22.95 -1.73 -1.14
C GLU A 158 -22.13 -1.96 0.13
N LEU A 159 -21.12 -2.82 0.06
CA LEU A 159 -20.20 -3.06 1.16
C LEU A 159 -19.50 -1.76 1.60
N LEU A 160 -18.91 -1.02 0.67
CA LEU A 160 -18.22 0.25 0.94
C LEU A 160 -19.17 1.28 1.56
N SER A 161 -20.39 1.40 1.02
CA SER A 161 -21.44 2.28 1.55
C SER A 161 -21.83 1.92 2.98
N SER A 162 -21.89 0.62 3.31
CA SER A 162 -22.22 0.13 4.64
C SER A 162 -21.18 0.50 5.72
N TYR A 163 -19.93 0.78 5.29
CA TYR A 163 -18.83 1.24 6.14
C TYR A 163 -18.50 2.73 5.96
N GLU A 164 -19.46 3.51 5.46
CA GLU A 164 -19.37 4.97 5.32
C GLU A 164 -18.30 5.45 4.34
N PHE A 165 -17.91 4.63 3.36
CA PHE A 165 -17.23 5.10 2.16
C PHE A 165 -18.26 5.45 1.09
N PRO A 166 -17.98 6.41 0.17
CA PRO A 166 -18.94 6.80 -0.87
C PRO A 166 -19.00 5.76 -1.99
N GLY A 167 -19.59 4.58 -1.70
CA GLY A 167 -19.55 3.40 -2.56
C GLY A 167 -20.01 3.64 -4.01
N ASP A 168 -20.97 4.55 -4.22
CA ASP A 168 -21.45 4.91 -5.56
C ASP A 168 -20.40 5.69 -6.38
N ASP A 169 -19.58 6.51 -5.69
CA ASP A 169 -18.58 7.38 -6.32
C ASP A 169 -17.18 6.75 -6.39
N VAL A 170 -16.96 5.63 -5.68
CA VAL A 170 -15.65 4.94 -5.65
C VAL A 170 -15.32 4.40 -7.04
N PRO A 171 -14.12 4.70 -7.59
CA PRO A 171 -13.67 4.08 -8.83
C PRO A 171 -13.52 2.57 -8.68
N VAL A 172 -14.11 1.83 -9.60
CA VAL A 172 -13.95 0.37 -9.71
C VAL A 172 -13.30 0.08 -11.06
N VAL A 173 -12.10 -0.49 -11.04
CA VAL A 173 -11.36 -0.83 -12.25
C VAL A 173 -11.25 -2.34 -12.37
N ARG A 174 -11.63 -2.88 -13.52
CA ARG A 174 -11.57 -4.31 -13.83
C ARG A 174 -10.18 -4.68 -14.31
N VAL A 175 -9.51 -5.56 -13.58
CA VAL A 175 -8.12 -5.93 -13.84
C VAL A 175 -7.95 -7.46 -13.85
N ALA A 176 -6.85 -7.91 -14.44
CA ALA A 176 -6.34 -9.26 -14.29
C ALA A 176 -4.84 -9.17 -14.03
N ALA A 177 -4.48 -9.18 -12.75
CA ALA A 177 -3.11 -8.94 -12.30
C ALA A 177 -2.11 -9.98 -12.83
N PHE A 178 -2.50 -11.25 -12.88
CA PHE A 178 -1.61 -12.32 -13.32
C PHE A 178 -1.30 -12.25 -14.83
N PRO A 179 -2.28 -12.13 -15.75
CA PRO A 179 -2.01 -11.90 -17.18
C PRO A 179 -1.24 -10.58 -17.44
N ALA A 180 -1.54 -9.51 -16.69
CA ALA A 180 -0.79 -8.25 -16.79
C ALA A 180 0.69 -8.44 -16.43
N LEU A 181 0.97 -9.20 -15.36
CA LEU A 181 2.34 -9.54 -14.95
C LEU A 181 3.07 -10.38 -16.01
N GLN A 182 2.33 -11.19 -16.77
CA GLN A 182 2.87 -11.96 -17.90
C GLN A 182 3.08 -11.13 -19.19
N GLY A 183 2.64 -9.88 -19.20
CA GLY A 183 2.82 -8.96 -20.32
C GLY A 183 1.69 -8.96 -21.33
N GLU A 184 0.51 -9.44 -20.98
CA GLU A 184 -0.69 -9.29 -21.82
C GLU A 184 -1.12 -7.82 -21.89
N GLU A 185 -1.03 -7.21 -23.06
CA GLU A 185 -1.21 -5.78 -23.30
C GLU A 185 -2.57 -5.26 -22.77
N LYS A 186 -3.66 -5.96 -23.08
CA LYS A 186 -5.00 -5.61 -22.59
C LYS A 186 -5.03 -5.42 -21.07
N TRP A 187 -4.42 -6.35 -20.34
CA TRP A 187 -4.43 -6.33 -18.88
C TRP A 187 -3.36 -5.40 -18.29
N ALA A 188 -2.26 -5.19 -19.01
CA ALA A 188 -1.30 -4.13 -18.66
C ALA A 188 -1.95 -2.74 -18.76
N ASP A 189 -2.77 -2.49 -19.76
CA ASP A 189 -3.52 -1.23 -19.91
C ASP A 189 -4.53 -1.04 -18.76
N SER A 190 -5.19 -2.11 -18.31
CA SER A 190 -6.09 -2.02 -17.14
C SER A 190 -5.37 -1.67 -15.84
N ILE A 191 -4.11 -2.09 -15.67
CA ILE A 191 -3.28 -1.66 -14.53
C ILE A 191 -2.96 -0.17 -14.62
N VAL A 192 -2.72 0.35 -15.82
CA VAL A 192 -2.50 1.79 -16.01
C VAL A 192 -3.77 2.59 -15.73
N GLU A 193 -4.93 2.09 -16.17
CA GLU A 193 -6.23 2.67 -15.81
C GLU A 193 -6.45 2.70 -14.30
N LEU A 194 -6.12 1.60 -13.59
CA LEU A 194 -6.17 1.55 -12.13
C LEU A 194 -5.29 2.63 -11.50
N MET A 195 -4.05 2.77 -11.96
CA MET A 195 -3.14 3.78 -11.42
C MET A 195 -3.59 5.20 -11.76
N GLY A 196 -4.21 5.40 -12.93
CA GLY A 196 -4.86 6.66 -13.29
C GLY A 196 -6.02 7.01 -12.34
N ALA A 197 -6.87 6.03 -12.03
CA ALA A 197 -7.95 6.20 -11.05
C ALA A 197 -7.41 6.52 -9.65
N VAL A 198 -6.30 5.90 -9.24
CA VAL A 198 -5.61 6.19 -7.98
C VAL A 198 -5.05 7.62 -7.98
N ASP A 199 -4.40 8.04 -9.08
CA ASP A 199 -3.86 9.39 -9.25
C ASP A 199 -4.96 10.47 -9.15
N GLU A 200 -6.14 10.19 -9.68
CA GLU A 200 -7.25 11.16 -9.73
C GLU A 200 -8.07 11.18 -8.43
N TYR A 201 -8.39 10.01 -7.89
CA TYR A 201 -9.36 9.89 -6.79
C TYR A 201 -8.73 10.05 -5.40
N ILE A 202 -7.51 9.57 -5.18
CA ILE A 202 -6.84 9.70 -3.88
C ILE A 202 -6.19 11.08 -3.80
N ALA A 203 -6.67 11.92 -2.87
CA ALA A 203 -6.14 13.25 -2.68
C ALA A 203 -4.68 13.23 -2.18
N THR A 204 -3.87 14.17 -2.64
CA THR A 204 -2.55 14.40 -2.05
C THR A 204 -2.72 14.92 -0.63
N PRO A 205 -2.18 14.23 0.39
CA PRO A 205 -2.37 14.64 1.77
C PRO A 205 -1.67 15.97 2.07
N GLU A 206 -2.36 16.84 2.79
CA GLU A 206 -1.72 18.02 3.37
C GLU A 206 -0.86 17.57 4.55
N ARG A 207 0.43 17.92 4.52
CA ARG A 207 1.38 17.56 5.58
C ARG A 207 1.53 18.74 6.54
N GLU A 208 1.28 18.54 7.82
CA GLU A 208 1.44 19.53 8.88
C GLU A 208 2.92 19.77 9.23
N ILE A 209 3.69 20.33 8.29
CA ILE A 209 5.16 20.50 8.41
C ILE A 209 5.58 21.52 9.49
N ASP A 210 4.69 22.46 9.84
CA ASP A 210 4.95 23.49 10.85
C ASP A 210 4.69 23.02 12.29
N MET A 211 4.20 21.79 12.47
CA MET A 211 3.97 21.20 13.78
C MET A 211 5.24 20.54 14.34
N PRO A 212 5.35 20.32 15.65
CA PRO A 212 6.44 19.54 16.22
C PRO A 212 6.52 18.14 15.58
N PHE A 213 7.75 17.70 15.29
CA PHE A 213 8.00 16.38 14.70
C PHE A 213 7.38 15.26 15.53
N LEU A 214 6.66 14.37 14.87
CA LEU A 214 6.09 13.16 15.45
C LEU A 214 6.18 12.02 14.43
N MET A 215 6.82 10.93 14.85
CA MET A 215 6.91 9.69 14.08
C MET A 215 6.69 8.50 15.00
N PRO A 216 5.56 7.78 14.90
CA PRO A 216 5.41 6.48 15.54
C PRO A 216 6.47 5.51 15.04
N ILE A 217 7.13 4.79 15.97
CA ILE A 217 8.12 3.77 15.63
C ILE A 217 7.38 2.48 15.30
N GLU A 218 7.61 1.94 14.11
CA GLU A 218 7.01 0.70 13.61
C GLU A 218 7.96 -0.47 13.74
N ASP A 219 9.24 -0.26 13.40
CA ASP A 219 10.26 -1.29 13.53
C ASP A 219 11.60 -0.71 13.96
N VAL A 220 12.47 -1.56 14.53
CA VAL A 220 13.75 -1.18 15.08
C VAL A 220 14.83 -2.16 14.62
N PHE A 221 15.85 -1.64 13.94
CA PHE A 221 16.97 -2.43 13.45
C PHE A 221 18.28 -1.97 14.07
N THR A 222 19.24 -2.88 14.14
CA THR A 222 20.62 -2.52 14.43
C THR A 222 21.47 -2.77 13.19
N ILE A 223 22.05 -1.71 12.64
CA ILE A 223 22.91 -1.78 11.46
C ILE A 223 24.35 -1.56 11.88
N THR A 224 25.23 -2.53 11.56
CA THR A 224 26.67 -2.43 11.85
C THR A 224 27.27 -1.17 11.22
N GLY A 225 27.87 -0.32 12.05
CA GLY A 225 28.49 0.95 11.62
C GLY A 225 27.53 2.15 11.55
N ARG A 226 26.21 1.94 11.70
CA ARG A 226 25.21 3.02 11.75
C ARG A 226 24.50 3.14 13.10
N GLY A 227 24.47 2.06 13.90
CA GLY A 227 23.79 2.02 15.18
C GLY A 227 22.34 1.57 15.08
N THR A 228 21.48 2.08 15.95
CA THR A 228 20.06 1.80 15.95
C THR A 228 19.37 2.63 14.89
N VAL A 229 18.59 1.97 14.03
CA VAL A 229 17.75 2.58 12.99
C VAL A 229 16.31 2.24 13.33
N VAL A 230 15.44 3.23 13.25
CA VAL A 230 14.00 3.08 13.44
C VAL A 230 13.30 3.42 12.14
N THR A 231 12.22 2.73 11.85
CA THR A 231 11.32 3.05 10.73
C THR A 231 9.97 3.50 11.24
N GLY A 232 9.27 4.29 10.44
CA GLY A 232 7.93 4.77 10.73
C GLY A 232 7.51 5.87 9.76
N ARG A 233 6.23 6.16 9.76
CA ARG A 233 5.66 7.28 9.02
C ARG A 233 5.78 8.55 9.85
N ILE A 234 6.29 9.64 9.24
CA ILE A 234 6.23 10.96 9.85
C ILE A 234 4.78 11.47 9.78
N GLU A 235 4.12 11.54 10.93
CA GLU A 235 2.74 12.02 11.05
C GLU A 235 2.65 13.54 10.86
N ARG A 236 3.60 14.28 11.45
CA ARG A 236 3.67 15.74 11.39
C ARG A 236 5.08 16.24 11.65
N GLY A 237 5.31 17.49 11.29
CA GLY A 237 6.60 18.15 11.44
C GLY A 237 7.64 17.68 10.44
N MET A 238 8.87 18.08 10.67
CA MET A 238 10.04 17.74 9.88
C MET A 238 11.18 17.32 10.80
N VAL A 239 12.07 16.45 10.30
CA VAL A 239 13.29 16.08 10.99
C VAL A 239 14.49 16.18 10.06
N LYS A 240 15.61 16.67 10.58
CA LYS A 240 16.88 16.80 9.84
C LYS A 240 18.00 16.08 10.57
N VAL A 241 19.02 15.70 9.81
CA VAL A 241 20.26 15.18 10.39
C VAL A 241 20.88 16.20 11.34
N ASN A 242 21.36 15.77 12.49
CA ASN A 242 21.89 16.54 13.62
C ASN A 242 20.84 17.29 14.46
N GLU A 243 19.54 17.06 14.23
CA GLU A 243 18.50 17.54 15.15
C GLU A 243 18.40 16.64 16.38
N GLU A 244 18.08 17.26 17.51
CA GLU A 244 17.79 16.56 18.76
C GLU A 244 16.31 16.16 18.78
N ILE A 245 16.05 14.90 19.08
CA ILE A 245 14.70 14.34 19.20
C ILE A 245 14.53 13.66 20.55
N GLU A 246 13.29 13.54 20.97
CA GLU A 246 12.89 12.84 22.18
C GLU A 246 12.18 11.53 21.79
N ILE A 247 12.70 10.42 22.28
CA ILE A 247 12.06 9.10 22.16
C ILE A 247 11.17 8.93 23.38
N VAL A 248 9.86 8.85 23.14
CA VAL A 248 8.87 8.62 24.19
C VAL A 248 8.38 7.18 24.11
N GLY A 249 8.37 6.50 25.25
CA GLY A 249 7.95 5.10 25.33
C GLY A 249 6.60 4.93 26.01
N ILE A 250 6.19 3.67 26.21
CA ILE A 250 4.96 3.28 26.88
C ILE A 250 4.99 3.64 28.39
N ARG A 251 6.18 3.81 28.98
CA ARG A 251 6.33 4.17 30.39
C ARG A 251 6.39 5.67 30.56
N PRO A 252 5.47 6.28 31.32
CA PRO A 252 5.54 7.70 31.64
C PRO A 252 6.86 8.04 32.36
N GLY A 253 7.59 9.03 31.85
CA GLY A 253 8.84 9.50 32.44
C GLY A 253 10.13 8.91 31.87
N ASP A 254 10.06 7.98 30.93
CA ASP A 254 11.22 7.38 30.27
C ASP A 254 11.56 8.06 28.92
N ALA A 255 11.39 9.37 28.82
CA ALA A 255 11.79 10.12 27.65
C ALA A 255 13.32 10.12 27.50
N GLN A 256 13.84 9.70 26.33
CA GLN A 256 15.27 9.69 26.03
C GLN A 256 15.56 10.70 24.92
N GLN A 257 16.47 11.60 25.18
CA GLN A 257 16.97 12.54 24.16
C GLN A 257 18.08 11.87 23.35
N THR A 258 18.03 12.03 22.06
CA THR A 258 19.05 11.55 21.13
C THR A 258 19.17 12.47 19.92
N ILE A 259 20.23 12.28 19.14
CA ILE A 259 20.48 13.08 17.93
C ILE A 259 20.28 12.19 16.72
N VAL A 260 19.58 12.72 15.71
CA VAL A 260 19.39 12.07 14.42
C VAL A 260 20.70 12.07 13.65
N THR A 261 21.29 10.91 13.42
CA THR A 261 22.58 10.76 12.72
C THR A 261 22.43 10.53 11.21
N GLY A 262 21.23 10.13 10.74
CA GLY A 262 20.92 9.92 9.34
C GLY A 262 19.42 9.85 9.11
N VAL A 263 19.00 10.18 7.90
CA VAL A 263 17.62 10.05 7.38
C VAL A 263 17.75 9.43 5.99
N GLU A 264 16.98 8.37 5.73
CA GLU A 264 16.93 7.66 4.44
C GLU A 264 15.49 7.55 3.97
#